data_4b13a4cdc53d9538fac165e7f9a905a7
#
_entry.id   4b13a4cdc53d9538fac165e7f9a905a7
#
_cell.length_a   1.000
_cell.length_b   1.000
_cell.length_c   1.000
_cell.angle_alpha   90.00
_cell.angle_beta   90.00
_cell.angle_gamma   90.00
#
_symmetry.space_group_name_H-M   'P 1'
#
loop_
_entity.id
_entity.type
_entity.pdbx_description
1 polymer ?
#
loop_
_entity_poly.entity_id
_entity_poly.type
_entity_poly.pdbx_seq_one_letter_code
_entity_poly.pdbx_strand_id
1 'polypeptide(L)'
;MVTNHWESTNDVMREALDIYPDLKGLQVINDQGRYMFGGAPGRWLVDSAALRDSIRSRLPGWTPYSQSNPAPGIEQALRQFRQPGQRLSIYVVGDEFTGESIQAAADSIARLNAADGKRPRARIHGIGFLEGAGMAPFTNVQFSALMRVVATQNNGTFVGLTNEKGCRSFVEILGTRQCVSR
;
A
#
# COMPACT_ATOMS: atom_id res chain seq x y z
N MET A 1 -10.17 5.38 9.00
CA MET A 1 -10.09 3.89 9.11
C MET A 1 -10.80 3.48 10.38
N VAL A 2 -11.93 2.79 10.26
CA VAL A 2 -12.74 2.35 11.39
C VAL A 2 -12.02 1.20 12.11
N THR A 3 -12.14 1.15 13.43
CA THR A 3 -11.42 0.21 14.32
C THR A 3 -11.49 -1.27 13.89
N ASN A 4 -12.52 -1.67 13.16
CA ASN A 4 -12.71 -3.06 12.70
C ASN A 4 -11.76 -3.51 11.58
N HIS A 5 -11.12 -2.58 10.86
CA HIS A 5 -10.18 -2.93 9.77
C HIS A 5 -8.72 -2.91 10.22
N TRP A 6 -8.44 -2.37 11.41
CA TRP A 6 -7.06 -2.23 11.87
C TRP A 6 -6.38 -3.57 12.17
N GLU A 7 -7.12 -4.52 12.74
CA GLU A 7 -6.60 -5.89 12.94
C GLU A 7 -6.28 -6.55 11.61
N SER A 8 -7.22 -6.50 10.65
CA SER A 8 -7.01 -7.04 9.30
C SER A 8 -5.85 -6.32 8.58
N THR A 9 -5.72 -5.01 8.77
CA THR A 9 -4.58 -4.23 8.24
C THR A 9 -3.25 -4.73 8.80
N ASN A 10 -3.19 -4.97 10.11
CA ASN A 10 -1.98 -5.48 10.75
C ASN A 10 -1.61 -6.88 10.24
N ASP A 11 -2.58 -7.75 10.05
CA ASP A 11 -2.34 -9.10 9.54
C ASP A 11 -1.81 -9.07 8.10
N VAL A 12 -2.43 -8.26 7.24
CA VAL A 12 -1.97 -8.07 5.85
C VAL A 12 -0.56 -7.47 5.79
N MET A 13 -0.26 -6.50 6.63
CA MET A 13 1.09 -5.92 6.67
C MET A 13 2.12 -6.92 7.18
N ARG A 14 1.76 -7.81 8.11
CA ARG A 14 2.61 -8.92 8.55
C ARG A 14 2.86 -9.90 7.40
N GLU A 15 1.82 -10.31 6.69
CA GLU A 15 1.94 -11.18 5.52
C GLU A 15 2.81 -10.54 4.42
N ALA A 16 2.64 -9.25 4.15
CA ALA A 16 3.45 -8.52 3.18
C ALA A 16 4.94 -8.52 3.52
N LEU A 17 5.30 -8.49 4.80
CA LEU A 17 6.69 -8.62 5.24
C LEU A 17 7.29 -10.01 4.96
N ASP A 18 6.46 -11.05 4.87
CA ASP A 18 6.90 -12.42 4.66
C ASP A 18 7.03 -12.79 3.17
N ILE A 19 6.43 -11.99 2.26
CA ILE A 19 6.52 -12.22 0.80
C ILE A 19 7.97 -12.18 0.30
N TYR A 20 8.81 -11.35 0.90
CA TYR A 20 10.21 -11.21 0.52
C TYR A 20 11.12 -11.53 1.71
N PRO A 21 11.77 -12.68 1.74
CA PRO A 21 12.62 -13.07 2.88
C PRO A 21 13.91 -12.25 2.95
N ASP A 22 14.43 -11.78 1.80
CA ASP A 22 15.73 -11.10 1.71
C ASP A 22 15.58 -9.74 1.03
N LEU A 23 15.35 -8.70 1.80
CA LEU A 23 15.30 -7.32 1.31
C LEU A 23 16.59 -6.58 1.67
N LYS A 24 17.01 -5.63 0.82
CA LYS A 24 18.09 -4.72 1.18
C LYS A 24 17.68 -3.73 2.28
N GLY A 25 16.41 -3.39 2.32
CA GLY A 25 15.89 -2.47 3.33
C GLY A 25 14.37 -2.37 3.28
N LEU A 26 13.83 -1.92 4.39
CA LEU A 26 12.41 -1.70 4.62
C LEU A 26 12.16 -0.28 5.09
N GLN A 27 10.98 0.25 4.85
CA GLN A 27 10.48 1.48 5.47
C GLN A 27 8.96 1.44 5.57
N VAL A 28 8.43 2.03 6.63
CA VAL A 28 6.99 2.15 6.86
C VAL A 28 6.64 3.62 7.04
N ILE A 29 5.74 4.10 6.19
CA ILE A 29 5.26 5.49 6.20
C ILE A 29 3.73 5.51 6.10
N ASN A 30 3.10 6.55 6.61
CA ASN A 30 1.67 6.75 6.40
C ASN A 30 1.39 7.57 5.13
N ASP A 31 0.11 7.80 4.85
CA ASP A 31 -0.37 8.60 3.71
C ASP A 31 0.13 10.06 3.71
N GLN A 32 0.49 10.61 4.89
CA GLN A 32 1.07 11.94 5.05
C GLN A 32 2.61 11.96 5.01
N GLY A 33 3.24 10.82 4.70
CA GLY A 33 4.69 10.70 4.67
C GLY A 33 5.38 10.66 6.03
N ARG A 34 4.67 10.43 7.13
CA ARG A 34 5.28 10.25 8.45
C ARG A 34 5.84 8.85 8.59
N TYR A 35 7.04 8.77 9.13
CA TYR A 35 7.75 7.50 9.32
C TYR A 35 7.38 6.84 10.64
N MET A 36 7.19 5.52 10.62
CA MET A 36 7.07 4.72 11.85
C MET A 36 8.34 4.81 12.72
N PHE A 37 9.51 4.89 12.07
CA PHE A 37 10.80 5.06 12.71
C PHE A 37 11.31 6.49 12.50
N GLY A 38 10.90 7.41 13.36
CA GLY A 38 11.18 8.84 13.23
C GLY A 38 12.68 9.22 13.26
N GLY A 39 13.55 8.32 13.76
CA GLY A 39 15.01 8.50 13.73
C GLY A 39 15.67 8.24 12.36
N ALA A 40 14.91 7.76 11.37
CA ALA A 40 15.44 7.41 10.05
C ALA A 40 14.57 7.95 8.88
N PRO A 41 14.19 9.24 8.87
CA PRO A 41 13.40 9.79 7.78
C PRO A 41 14.20 9.76 6.48
N GLY A 42 13.55 9.31 5.39
CA GLY A 42 14.16 9.25 4.06
C GLY A 42 15.30 8.22 3.89
N ARG A 43 15.53 7.37 4.87
CA ARG A 43 16.59 6.34 4.81
C ARG A 43 16.00 4.94 4.87
N TRP A 44 16.62 4.02 4.14
CA TRP A 44 16.33 2.60 4.29
C TRP A 44 16.79 2.10 5.66
N LEU A 45 15.94 1.31 6.29
CA LEU A 45 16.31 0.48 7.44
C LEU A 45 16.78 -0.87 6.88
N VAL A 46 17.98 -1.29 7.28
CA VAL A 46 18.54 -2.57 6.82
C VAL A 46 17.63 -3.70 7.29
N ASP A 47 17.25 -4.57 6.35
CA ASP A 47 16.38 -5.71 6.67
C ASP A 47 17.05 -6.68 7.64
N SER A 48 16.31 -7.07 8.64
CA SER A 48 16.74 -8.06 9.64
C SER A 48 15.51 -8.62 10.38
N ALA A 49 15.64 -9.79 10.96
CA ALA A 49 14.61 -10.36 11.82
C ALA A 49 14.18 -9.37 12.92
N ALA A 50 15.14 -8.73 13.58
CA ALA A 50 14.87 -7.76 14.64
C ALA A 50 14.09 -6.53 14.15
N LEU A 51 14.37 -6.02 12.92
CA LEU A 51 13.60 -4.94 12.33
C LEU A 51 12.17 -5.38 12.02
N ARG A 52 12.00 -6.55 11.41
CA ARG A 52 10.68 -7.11 11.08
C ARG A 52 9.84 -7.31 12.33
N ASP A 53 10.43 -7.85 13.40
CA ASP A 53 9.75 -8.02 14.68
C ASP A 53 9.41 -6.67 15.34
N SER A 54 10.30 -5.68 15.20
CA SER A 54 10.02 -4.31 15.65
C SER A 54 8.86 -3.66 14.89
N ILE A 55 8.76 -3.89 13.57
CA ILE A 55 7.61 -3.43 12.77
C ILE A 55 6.34 -4.12 13.25
N ARG A 56 6.33 -5.46 13.34
CA ARG A 56 5.17 -6.25 13.77
C ARG A 56 4.65 -5.84 15.14
N SER A 57 5.56 -5.58 16.09
CA SER A 57 5.20 -5.16 17.45
C SER A 57 4.66 -3.73 17.53
N ARG A 58 5.11 -2.84 16.66
CA ARG A 58 4.68 -1.43 16.64
C ARG A 58 3.38 -1.21 15.88
N LEU A 59 3.11 -2.01 14.84
CA LEU A 59 1.94 -1.84 13.98
C LEU A 59 0.62 -1.68 14.75
N PRO A 60 0.29 -2.50 15.77
CA PRO A 60 -0.98 -2.38 16.48
C PRO A 60 -1.18 -1.06 17.21
N GLY A 61 -0.10 -0.43 17.66
CA GLY A 61 -0.15 0.86 18.36
C GLY A 61 0.20 2.07 17.50
N TRP A 62 0.56 1.86 16.24
CA TRP A 62 0.94 2.96 15.37
C TRP A 62 -0.28 3.52 14.63
N THR A 63 -0.89 4.53 15.24
CA THR A 63 -2.07 5.21 14.71
C THR A 63 -1.74 6.66 14.32
N PRO A 64 -0.91 6.87 13.28
CA PRO A 64 -0.60 8.22 12.84
C PRO A 64 -1.85 8.88 12.26
N TYR A 65 -1.92 10.20 12.39
CA TYR A 65 -2.96 10.95 11.72
C TYR A 65 -2.94 10.69 10.21
N SER A 66 -4.09 10.41 9.66
CA SER A 66 -4.32 10.14 8.23
C SER A 66 -5.36 11.11 7.69
N GLN A 67 -5.21 11.49 6.42
CA GLN A 67 -6.23 12.22 5.65
C GLN A 67 -6.97 11.31 4.69
N SER A 68 -6.77 9.99 4.78
CA SER A 68 -7.36 9.00 3.88
C SER A 68 -7.05 9.30 2.40
N ASN A 69 -5.80 9.72 2.13
CA ASN A 69 -5.32 9.99 0.78
C ASN A 69 -3.92 9.38 0.59
N PRO A 70 -3.80 8.22 -0.09
CA PRO A 70 -2.53 7.54 -0.22
C PRO A 70 -1.55 8.21 -1.20
N ALA A 71 -2.01 9.11 -2.07
CA ALA A 71 -1.19 9.66 -3.13
C ALA A 71 0.06 10.40 -2.61
N PRO A 72 0.00 11.30 -1.60
CA PRO A 72 1.19 11.96 -1.08
C PRO A 72 2.23 10.98 -0.51
N GLY A 73 1.80 9.93 0.20
CA GLY A 73 2.70 8.91 0.74
C GLY A 73 3.40 8.12 -0.37
N ILE A 74 2.67 7.72 -1.41
CA ILE A 74 3.23 7.05 -2.59
C ILE A 74 4.25 7.94 -3.30
N GLU A 75 3.88 9.20 -3.55
CA GLU A 75 4.77 10.17 -4.20
C GLU A 75 6.04 10.41 -3.41
N GLN A 76 5.93 10.55 -2.09
CA GLN A 76 7.09 10.68 -1.21
C GLN A 76 7.98 9.45 -1.28
N ALA A 77 7.41 8.25 -1.24
CA ALA A 77 8.18 7.01 -1.37
C ALA A 77 8.93 6.95 -2.71
N LEU A 78 8.28 7.32 -3.81
CA LEU A 78 8.92 7.37 -5.13
C LEU A 78 10.07 8.38 -5.17
N ARG A 79 9.89 9.59 -4.62
CA ARG A 79 10.93 10.62 -4.63
C ARG A 79 12.15 10.23 -3.80
N GLN A 80 11.93 9.56 -2.66
CA GLN A 80 13.00 9.29 -1.70
C GLN A 80 13.69 7.95 -1.91
N PHE A 81 12.94 6.92 -2.29
CA PHE A 81 13.42 5.54 -2.28
C PHE A 81 13.66 4.94 -3.66
N ARG A 82 13.18 5.57 -4.75
CA ARG A 82 13.45 5.09 -6.10
C ARG A 82 14.85 5.54 -6.56
N GLN A 83 15.81 4.64 -6.45
CA GLN A 83 17.21 4.91 -6.73
C GLN A 83 17.73 4.08 -7.92
N PRO A 84 18.80 4.54 -8.60
CA PRO A 84 19.44 3.78 -9.68
C PRO A 84 19.87 2.39 -9.23
N GLY A 85 19.63 1.38 -10.06
CA GLY A 85 20.05 0.00 -9.80
C GLY A 85 19.28 -0.73 -8.68
N GLN A 86 18.28 -0.09 -8.08
CA GLN A 86 17.44 -0.71 -7.04
C GLN A 86 16.04 -1.00 -7.55
N ARG A 87 15.50 -2.14 -7.13
CA ARG A 87 14.08 -2.48 -7.33
C ARG A 87 13.31 -2.00 -6.11
N LEU A 88 12.30 -1.18 -6.33
CA LEU A 88 11.38 -0.70 -5.29
C LEU A 88 10.02 -1.37 -5.48
N SER A 89 9.49 -1.93 -4.40
CA SER A 89 8.08 -2.33 -4.30
C SER A 89 7.40 -1.51 -3.20
N ILE A 90 6.26 -0.92 -3.51
CA ILE A 90 5.43 -0.14 -2.59
C ILE A 90 4.14 -0.91 -2.37
N TYR A 91 3.80 -1.19 -1.12
CA TYR A 91 2.54 -1.79 -0.71
C TYR A 91 1.70 -0.73 -0.02
N VAL A 92 0.56 -0.43 -0.60
CA VAL A 92 -0.39 0.56 -0.10
C VAL A 92 -1.57 -0.17 0.51
N VAL A 93 -1.75 0.00 1.81
CA VAL A 93 -2.85 -0.62 2.55
C VAL A 93 -3.81 0.47 3.01
N GLY A 94 -5.08 0.36 2.68
CA GLY A 94 -6.06 1.37 3.03
C GLY A 94 -7.49 1.02 2.63
N ASP A 95 -8.40 1.95 2.91
CA ASP A 95 -9.84 1.78 2.70
C ASP A 95 -10.49 3.01 2.07
N GLU A 96 -9.87 4.19 2.10
CA GLU A 96 -10.48 5.43 1.65
C GLU A 96 -9.56 6.27 0.78
N PHE A 97 -10.16 6.99 -0.17
CA PHE A 97 -9.52 8.05 -0.93
C PHE A 97 -10.40 9.30 -0.91
N THR A 98 -9.88 10.37 -0.32
CA THR A 98 -10.55 11.67 -0.17
C THR A 98 -10.01 12.74 -1.14
N GLY A 99 -9.11 12.36 -2.05
CA GLY A 99 -8.59 13.28 -3.05
C GLY A 99 -9.65 13.67 -4.10
N GLU A 100 -9.49 14.83 -4.69
CA GLU A 100 -10.45 15.41 -5.61
C GLU A 100 -10.58 14.64 -6.94
N SER A 101 -9.49 14.03 -7.43
CA SER A 101 -9.45 13.38 -8.72
C SER A 101 -8.56 12.15 -8.71
N ILE A 102 -9.17 10.99 -8.97
CA ILE A 102 -8.47 9.71 -9.17
C ILE A 102 -7.48 9.83 -10.33
N GLN A 103 -7.91 10.40 -11.45
CA GLN A 103 -7.07 10.51 -12.64
C GLN A 103 -5.85 11.40 -12.38
N ALA A 104 -6.03 12.55 -11.75
CA ALA A 104 -4.93 13.46 -11.44
C ALA A 104 -3.90 12.81 -10.49
N ALA A 105 -4.36 12.08 -9.47
CA ALA A 105 -3.51 11.34 -8.55
C ALA A 105 -2.73 10.22 -9.27
N ALA A 106 -3.41 9.42 -10.09
CA ALA A 106 -2.79 8.34 -10.85
C ALA A 106 -1.75 8.88 -11.86
N ASP A 107 -2.06 9.96 -12.57
CA ASP A 107 -1.15 10.58 -13.53
C ASP A 107 0.08 11.19 -12.84
N SER A 108 -0.08 11.78 -11.67
CA SER A 108 1.03 12.30 -10.87
C SER A 108 1.99 11.18 -10.45
N ILE A 109 1.44 10.10 -9.94
CA ILE A 109 2.21 8.91 -9.55
C ILE A 109 2.91 8.29 -10.76
N ALA A 110 2.21 8.14 -11.88
CA ALA A 110 2.78 7.57 -13.11
C ALA A 110 3.94 8.41 -13.66
N ARG A 111 3.82 9.73 -13.65
CA ARG A 111 4.91 10.65 -14.06
C ARG A 111 6.14 10.51 -13.16
N LEU A 112 5.95 10.48 -11.84
CA LEU A 112 7.04 10.30 -10.88
C LEU A 112 7.70 8.92 -11.00
N ASN A 113 6.94 7.91 -11.37
CA ASN A 113 7.43 6.54 -11.52
C ASN A 113 7.92 6.21 -12.94
N ALA A 114 7.88 7.16 -13.88
CA ALA A 114 8.39 6.92 -15.23
C ALA A 114 9.86 6.49 -15.20
N ALA A 115 10.21 5.46 -15.97
CA ALA A 115 11.60 5.03 -16.09
C ALA A 115 12.43 6.13 -16.76
N ASP A 116 13.63 6.39 -16.25
CA ASP A 116 14.54 7.43 -16.76
C ASP A 116 15.91 6.88 -17.24
N GLY A 117 15.95 5.59 -17.57
CA GLY A 117 17.16 4.89 -18.01
C GLY A 117 18.13 4.49 -16.88
N LYS A 118 18.04 5.13 -15.73
CA LYS A 118 18.89 4.84 -14.55
C LYS A 118 18.12 4.19 -13.41
N ARG A 119 16.85 4.59 -13.28
CA ARG A 119 15.95 4.11 -12.21
C ARG A 119 14.84 3.27 -12.82
N PRO A 120 14.75 1.98 -12.49
CA PRO A 120 13.63 1.17 -12.93
C PRO A 120 12.32 1.69 -12.33
N ARG A 121 11.22 1.38 -12.98
CA ARG A 121 9.90 1.63 -12.39
C ARG A 121 9.75 0.86 -11.08
N ALA A 122 9.24 1.53 -10.05
CA ALA A 122 8.76 0.88 -8.86
C ALA A 122 7.50 0.07 -9.19
N ARG A 123 7.30 -1.06 -8.51
CA ARG A 123 6.01 -1.75 -8.47
C ARG A 123 5.17 -1.15 -7.37
N ILE A 124 3.89 -0.89 -7.65
CA ILE A 124 2.97 -0.33 -6.66
C ILE A 124 1.78 -1.26 -6.52
N HIS A 125 1.65 -1.88 -5.37
CA HIS A 125 0.58 -2.80 -5.03
C HIS A 125 -0.42 -2.12 -4.11
N GLY A 126 -1.72 -2.36 -4.33
CA GLY A 126 -2.78 -1.88 -3.48
C GLY A 126 -3.48 -3.02 -2.75
N ILE A 127 -3.78 -2.83 -1.49
CA ILE A 127 -4.56 -3.74 -0.67
C ILE A 127 -5.67 -2.90 -0.03
N GLY A 128 -6.91 -3.17 -0.45
CA GLY A 128 -8.09 -2.43 -0.03
C GLY A 128 -9.02 -3.26 0.83
N PHE A 129 -9.63 -2.64 1.83
CA PHE A 129 -10.70 -3.26 2.61
C PHE A 129 -12.02 -2.88 1.97
N LEU A 130 -12.73 -3.90 1.48
CA LEU A 130 -14.07 -3.76 0.91
C LEU A 130 -15.07 -4.08 2.02
N GLU A 131 -15.81 -3.09 2.49
CA GLU A 131 -16.88 -3.35 3.43
C GLU A 131 -17.99 -4.18 2.76
N GLY A 132 -18.47 -5.23 3.48
CA GLY A 132 -19.60 -6.03 3.02
C GLY A 132 -20.90 -5.23 3.09
N ALA A 133 -21.86 -5.61 2.30
CA ALA A 133 -23.31 -5.33 2.16
C ALA A 133 -24.01 -4.18 2.94
N GLY A 134 -23.34 -3.25 3.53
CA GLY A 134 -23.86 -1.96 3.99
C GLY A 134 -23.27 -0.88 3.11
N MET A 135 -23.97 0.20 2.82
CA MET A 135 -23.49 1.29 1.95
C MET A 135 -22.03 1.61 2.24
N ALA A 136 -21.14 1.02 1.43
CA ALA A 136 -19.73 1.39 1.49
C ALA A 136 -19.65 2.91 1.26
N PRO A 137 -18.96 3.67 2.10
CA PRO A 137 -18.74 5.07 1.84
C PRO A 137 -18.18 5.24 0.43
N PHE A 138 -18.60 6.27 -0.27
CA PHE A 138 -18.13 6.55 -1.64
C PHE A 138 -16.60 6.57 -1.72
N THR A 139 -15.93 6.98 -0.65
CA THR A 139 -14.48 7.03 -0.50
C THR A 139 -13.80 5.65 -0.60
N ASN A 140 -14.45 4.57 -0.17
CA ASN A 140 -13.93 3.19 -0.32
C ASN A 140 -13.92 2.76 -1.79
N VAL A 141 -14.98 3.10 -2.52
CA VAL A 141 -15.05 2.84 -3.96
C VAL A 141 -13.97 3.62 -4.69
N GLN A 142 -13.76 4.88 -4.30
CA GLN A 142 -12.70 5.73 -4.86
C GLN A 142 -11.29 5.19 -4.58
N PHE A 143 -11.02 4.69 -3.36
CA PHE A 143 -9.74 4.06 -3.05
C PHE A 143 -9.47 2.84 -3.95
N SER A 144 -10.46 1.96 -4.07
CA SER A 144 -10.35 0.78 -4.92
C SER A 144 -10.14 1.14 -6.38
N ALA A 145 -10.85 2.15 -6.89
CA ALA A 145 -10.69 2.64 -8.25
C ALA A 145 -9.29 3.25 -8.47
N LEU A 146 -8.83 4.11 -7.56
CA LEU A 146 -7.48 4.69 -7.62
C LEU A 146 -6.41 3.60 -7.63
N MET A 147 -6.47 2.68 -6.68
CA MET A 147 -5.41 1.68 -6.53
C MET A 147 -5.39 0.65 -7.66
N ARG A 148 -6.52 0.35 -8.31
CA ARG A 148 -6.54 -0.45 -9.54
C ARG A 148 -5.80 0.24 -10.68
N VAL A 149 -6.08 1.52 -10.90
CA VAL A 149 -5.41 2.32 -11.94
C VAL A 149 -3.91 2.42 -11.63
N VAL A 150 -3.56 2.80 -10.41
CA VAL A 150 -2.16 2.95 -9.99
C VAL A 150 -1.40 1.63 -10.10
N ALA A 151 -1.96 0.52 -9.62
CA ALA A 151 -1.31 -0.78 -9.69
C ALA A 151 -1.10 -1.22 -11.15
N THR A 152 -2.13 -1.11 -11.99
CA THR A 152 -2.04 -1.48 -13.42
C THR A 152 -0.98 -0.66 -14.15
N GLN A 153 -0.93 0.65 -13.94
CA GLN A 153 0.04 1.54 -14.58
C GLN A 153 1.48 1.33 -14.09
N ASN A 154 1.66 0.72 -12.91
CA ASN A 154 2.96 0.59 -12.24
C ASN A 154 3.38 -0.86 -12.00
N ASN A 155 2.94 -1.80 -12.83
CA ASN A 155 3.33 -3.22 -12.80
C ASN A 155 3.10 -3.91 -11.44
N GLY A 156 2.10 -3.46 -10.71
CA GLY A 156 1.64 -4.05 -9.46
C GLY A 156 0.31 -4.76 -9.59
N THR A 157 -0.28 -5.08 -8.45
CA THR A 157 -1.57 -5.74 -8.33
C THR A 157 -2.44 -5.02 -7.30
N PHE A 158 -3.75 -5.09 -7.47
CA PHE A 158 -4.70 -4.67 -6.45
C PHE A 158 -5.42 -5.90 -5.88
N VAL A 159 -5.49 -5.97 -4.55
CA VAL A 159 -6.22 -7.00 -3.82
C VAL A 159 -7.29 -6.33 -2.97
N GLY A 160 -8.54 -6.71 -3.16
CA GLY A 160 -9.64 -6.31 -2.28
C GLY A 160 -9.90 -7.39 -1.23
N LEU A 161 -9.83 -7.02 0.04
CA LEU A 161 -10.18 -7.86 1.16
C LEU A 161 -11.65 -7.63 1.53
N THR A 162 -12.36 -8.69 1.87
CA THR A 162 -13.77 -8.63 2.27
C THR A 162 -14.00 -9.52 3.48
N ASN A 163 -14.98 -9.12 4.29
CA ASN A 163 -15.46 -9.93 5.41
C ASN A 163 -16.62 -10.87 5.01
N GLU A 164 -16.92 -10.98 3.72
CA GLU A 164 -17.97 -11.91 3.26
C GLU A 164 -17.62 -13.36 3.60
N LYS A 165 -18.60 -14.08 4.13
CA LYS A 165 -18.44 -15.49 4.49
C LYS A 165 -18.05 -16.30 3.26
N GLY A 166 -16.92 -17.00 3.35
CA GLY A 166 -16.41 -17.88 2.29
C GLY A 166 -15.42 -17.25 1.32
N CYS A 167 -15.19 -15.96 1.42
CA CYS A 167 -14.19 -15.30 0.60
C CYS A 167 -13.35 -14.32 1.42
N ARG A 168 -12.10 -14.63 1.69
CA ARG A 168 -11.20 -13.75 2.45
C ARG A 168 -10.66 -12.59 1.62
N SER A 169 -10.47 -12.80 0.33
CA SER A 169 -9.95 -11.78 -0.57
C SER A 169 -10.37 -12.04 -2.00
N PHE A 170 -10.43 -10.96 -2.77
CA PHE A 170 -10.56 -11.04 -4.23
C PHE A 170 -9.27 -10.53 -4.86
N VAL A 171 -8.70 -11.35 -5.72
CA VAL A 171 -7.58 -10.92 -6.57
C VAL A 171 -8.16 -10.62 -7.95
N GLU A 172 -7.90 -9.43 -8.46
CA GLU A 172 -8.27 -9.06 -9.82
C GLU A 172 -7.06 -9.28 -10.73
N ILE A 173 -7.16 -10.30 -11.60
CA ILE A 173 -6.16 -10.62 -12.60
C ILE A 173 -6.79 -10.41 -13.97
N LEU A 174 -6.22 -9.50 -14.75
CA LEU A 174 -6.68 -9.20 -16.12
C LEU A 174 -8.19 -8.90 -16.22
N GLY A 175 -8.73 -8.18 -15.25
CA GLY A 175 -10.14 -7.82 -15.21
C GLY A 175 -11.07 -8.92 -14.71
N THR A 176 -10.55 -10.07 -14.31
CA THR A 176 -11.34 -11.16 -13.72
C THR A 176 -11.18 -11.18 -12.20
N ARG A 177 -12.32 -11.08 -11.51
CA ARG A 177 -12.37 -11.15 -10.05
C ARG A 177 -12.40 -12.61 -9.60
N GLN A 178 -11.38 -13.02 -8.86
CA GLN A 178 -11.29 -14.38 -8.30
C GLN A 178 -11.31 -14.34 -6.79
N CYS A 179 -12.14 -15.18 -6.18
CA CYS A 179 -12.14 -15.39 -4.74
C CYS A 179 -10.95 -16.28 -4.35
N VAL A 180 -10.17 -15.83 -3.36
CA VAL A 180 -9.15 -16.64 -2.73
C VAL A 180 -9.70 -17.15 -1.41
N SER A 181 -10.09 -18.42 -1.39
CA SER A 181 -10.42 -19.15 -0.16
C SER A 181 -9.18 -19.88 0.33
N ARG A 182 -9.04 -19.98 1.65
CA ARG A 182 -8.08 -20.94 2.22
C ARG A 182 -8.62 -22.34 2.19
#